data_e37aae8c83df274b17d784c9de219d3e
#
_entry.id   e37aae8c83df274b17d784c9de219d3e
#
_cell.length_a   1.000
_cell.length_b   1.000
_cell.length_c   1.000
_cell.angle_alpha   90.00
_cell.angle_beta   90.00
_cell.angle_gamma   90.00
#
_symmetry.space_group_name_H-M   'P 1'
#
loop_
_entity.id
_entity.type
_entity.pdbx_description
1 polymer ?
#
loop_
_entity_poly.entity_id
_entity_poly.type
_entity_poly.pdbx_seq_one_letter_code
_entity_poly.pdbx_strand_id
1 'polypeptide(L)'
;MKEQKKQTNIEKWIGLNNFNLRYTALNEGRNTNIQIVDAICGKGKTQWAIQNLIDNYKHHKDKFIYVTPFLDEIDRVFERCKQENIYVYIPKCKQDENTKELLSKSKDVYKAMQEGKNILMTHKLFEYITIDWCEEIERQDYDLYLDEVPNIFCYNTLSSKDWNLLLSKNMIALGTYLKDCKYQEVDWLDTDYLNSKDKTKGLYENFINKCVFGQVLKKGNSYIYALPMHIFFMVRRCYILTYMFEGQYLAGLLKLYAIPYTLKSIHKPNSKYFLIPYNIQDTIKEFKEIYTKIHLYEGSLNSKDKREYALTYTYLNNKGKNNEIKQLKANVHNYITNICPCKSENTLWTTLKDKKEFLKGKGYTKGFLPLNARSTNKYKNRNVLIYLYNKYINPIYEDLFNAIGGHRGVRSQLDEELYALSELVQWMFRSAIREKKDVHLYLPSYRMREQIFKNFEELFTRSYENYINYNNRINELIEEFRKENLDNNK
;
A
#
# COMPACT_ATOMS: atom_id res chain seq x y z
N MET A 1 -2.45 -9.63 -45.09
CA MET A 1 -3.19 -9.33 -43.83
C MET A 1 -2.21 -9.61 -42.68
N LYS A 2 -1.62 -8.58 -42.08
CA LYS A 2 -0.80 -8.73 -40.88
C LYS A 2 -1.76 -9.03 -39.73
N GLU A 3 -1.67 -10.23 -39.15
CA GLU A 3 -2.29 -10.50 -37.85
C GLU A 3 -1.72 -9.51 -36.86
N GLN A 4 -2.50 -8.52 -36.48
CA GLN A 4 -2.25 -7.78 -35.24
C GLN A 4 -2.36 -8.82 -34.12
N LYS A 5 -1.20 -9.22 -33.56
CA LYS A 5 -1.16 -9.95 -32.32
C LYS A 5 -2.02 -9.19 -31.33
N LYS A 6 -3.17 -9.75 -30.95
CA LYS A 6 -3.96 -9.24 -29.83
C LYS A 6 -3.00 -9.17 -28.63
N GLN A 7 -2.76 -7.96 -28.16
CA GLN A 7 -2.00 -7.69 -26.97
C GLN A 7 -2.62 -8.48 -25.84
N THR A 8 -1.87 -9.31 -25.12
CA THR A 8 -2.41 -10.08 -24.02
C THR A 8 -2.90 -9.12 -22.94
N ASN A 9 -3.98 -9.46 -22.22
CA ASN A 9 -4.49 -8.62 -21.13
C ASN A 9 -3.46 -8.41 -20.02
N ILE A 10 -2.49 -9.33 -19.88
CA ILE A 10 -1.35 -9.18 -19.00
C ILE A 10 -0.41 -8.07 -19.43
N GLU A 11 -0.10 -7.98 -20.73
CA GLU A 11 0.67 -6.85 -21.25
C GLU A 11 -0.06 -5.54 -21.00
N LYS A 12 -1.39 -5.53 -21.09
CA LYS A 12 -2.23 -4.40 -20.72
C LYS A 12 -2.22 -4.16 -19.20
N TRP A 13 -2.38 -5.23 -18.41
CA TRP A 13 -2.42 -5.17 -16.94
C TRP A 13 -1.06 -4.79 -16.34
N ILE A 14 0.02 -5.33 -16.89
CA ILE A 14 1.38 -5.05 -16.46
C ILE A 14 1.90 -3.75 -17.10
N GLY A 15 1.22 -3.23 -18.12
CA GLY A 15 1.71 -2.07 -18.88
C GLY A 15 3.01 -2.35 -19.59
N LEU A 16 3.26 -3.61 -20.01
CA LEU A 16 4.50 -4.03 -20.64
C LEU A 16 4.78 -3.30 -21.96
N ASN A 17 3.69 -2.92 -22.68
CA ASN A 17 3.82 -2.04 -23.83
C ASN A 17 3.84 -0.54 -23.46
N ASN A 18 3.58 -0.19 -22.22
CA ASN A 18 3.76 1.17 -21.71
C ASN A 18 5.22 1.51 -21.42
N PHE A 19 6.14 0.60 -21.63
CA PHE A 19 7.55 0.97 -21.76
C PHE A 19 7.70 2.06 -22.85
N ASN A 20 6.97 1.94 -23.96
CA ASN A 20 6.93 2.96 -25.01
C ASN A 20 6.23 4.25 -24.54
N LEU A 21 5.09 4.19 -23.86
CA LEU A 21 4.43 5.38 -23.28
C LEU A 21 5.34 6.08 -22.28
N ARG A 22 6.04 5.33 -21.45
CA ARG A 22 7.01 5.86 -20.52
C ARG A 22 8.18 6.55 -21.22
N TYR A 23 8.75 5.94 -22.25
CA TYR A 23 9.81 6.56 -23.04
C TYR A 23 9.29 7.75 -23.83
N THR A 24 8.05 7.71 -24.31
CA THR A 24 7.41 8.86 -24.96
C THR A 24 7.21 10.00 -23.94
N ALA A 25 6.76 9.71 -22.72
CA ALA A 25 6.64 10.70 -21.66
C ALA A 25 8.00 11.30 -21.25
N LEU A 26 9.06 10.49 -21.21
CA LEU A 26 10.43 10.97 -20.94
C LEU A 26 10.98 11.79 -22.12
N ASN A 27 10.70 11.42 -23.37
CA ASN A 27 11.12 12.15 -24.56
C ASN A 27 10.37 13.46 -24.73
N GLU A 28 9.11 13.53 -24.32
CA GLU A 28 8.30 14.77 -24.32
C GLU A 28 8.64 15.68 -23.14
N GLY A 29 9.65 15.37 -22.33
CA GLY A 29 10.04 16.14 -21.15
C GLY A 29 9.11 15.95 -19.95
N ARG A 30 8.16 15.04 -20.03
CA ARG A 30 7.31 14.63 -18.91
C ARG A 30 8.06 13.66 -18.02
N ASN A 31 8.87 14.17 -17.11
CA ASN A 31 9.44 13.36 -16.05
C ASN A 31 8.30 12.82 -15.17
N THR A 32 8.28 11.51 -14.91
CA THR A 32 7.44 10.96 -13.85
C THR A 32 7.84 11.65 -12.55
N ASN A 33 6.97 12.54 -12.06
CA ASN A 33 7.31 13.34 -10.89
C ASN A 33 6.73 12.68 -9.63
N ILE A 34 7.27 11.47 -9.33
CA ILE A 34 6.91 10.74 -8.12
C ILE A 34 7.88 11.08 -7.01
N GLN A 35 7.38 11.72 -5.97
CA GLN A 35 8.12 12.07 -4.77
C GLN A 35 7.60 11.26 -3.59
N ILE A 36 8.44 10.44 -3.03
CA ILE A 36 8.15 9.66 -1.83
C ILE A 36 8.60 10.49 -0.63
N VAL A 37 7.64 10.97 0.12
CA VAL A 37 7.91 11.71 1.37
C VAL A 37 8.07 10.69 2.49
N ASP A 38 9.29 10.14 2.58
CA ASP A 38 9.65 9.12 3.56
C ASP A 38 10.20 9.78 4.83
N ALA A 39 9.40 9.75 5.87
CA ALA A 39 9.76 10.33 7.15
C ALA A 39 9.03 9.62 8.29
N ILE A 40 9.66 9.60 9.46
CA ILE A 40 9.13 8.94 10.65
C ILE A 40 7.71 9.43 10.98
N CYS A 41 6.90 8.58 11.60
CA CYS A 41 5.54 8.94 12.00
C CYS A 41 5.55 10.13 12.97
N GLY A 42 4.67 11.12 12.74
CA GLY A 42 4.61 12.33 13.55
C GLY A 42 5.49 13.49 13.08
N LYS A 43 6.37 13.31 12.08
CA LYS A 43 7.24 14.38 11.55
C LYS A 43 6.52 15.46 10.72
N GLY A 44 5.21 15.32 10.50
CA GLY A 44 4.38 16.34 9.85
C GLY A 44 4.14 16.14 8.37
N LYS A 45 4.29 14.91 7.82
CA LYS A 45 4.02 14.59 6.41
C LYS A 45 2.68 15.13 5.91
N THR A 46 1.61 14.79 6.59
CA THR A 46 0.25 15.24 6.25
C THR A 46 0.10 16.76 6.35
N GLN A 47 0.74 17.39 7.34
CA GLN A 47 0.74 18.87 7.45
C GLN A 47 1.46 19.52 6.29
N TRP A 48 2.61 18.97 5.89
CA TRP A 48 3.31 19.41 4.69
C TRP A 48 2.43 19.27 3.44
N ALA A 49 1.78 18.12 3.26
CA ALA A 49 0.93 17.90 2.08
C ALA A 49 -0.23 18.90 2.01
N ILE A 50 -0.92 19.15 3.14
CA ILE A 50 -1.97 20.17 3.20
C ILE A 50 -1.42 21.57 2.89
N GLN A 51 -0.26 21.94 3.44
CA GLN A 51 0.38 23.20 3.13
C GLN A 51 0.72 23.29 1.63
N ASN A 52 1.32 22.24 1.07
CA ASN A 52 1.76 22.20 -0.33
C ASN A 52 0.57 22.28 -1.31
N LEU A 53 -0.51 21.52 -1.11
CA LEU A 53 -1.68 21.61 -1.99
C LEU A 53 -2.37 22.98 -1.92
N ILE A 54 -2.42 23.61 -0.75
CA ILE A 54 -2.97 24.96 -0.59
C ILE A 54 -2.08 26.00 -1.32
N ASP A 55 -0.77 25.93 -1.10
CA ASP A 55 0.18 26.85 -1.73
C ASP A 55 0.12 26.72 -3.27
N ASN A 56 0.13 25.48 -3.81
CA ASN A 56 0.04 25.23 -5.24
C ASN A 56 -1.29 25.70 -5.84
N TYR A 57 -2.41 25.44 -5.17
CA TYR A 57 -3.71 25.95 -5.64
C TYR A 57 -3.77 27.49 -5.64
N LYS A 58 -3.26 28.14 -4.62
CA LYS A 58 -3.28 29.62 -4.54
C LYS A 58 -2.42 30.28 -5.61
N HIS A 59 -1.24 29.75 -5.85
CA HIS A 59 -0.28 30.35 -6.78
C HIS A 59 -0.51 29.96 -8.24
N HIS A 60 -0.96 28.72 -8.49
CA HIS A 60 -1.01 28.17 -9.84
C HIS A 60 -2.40 27.66 -10.24
N LYS A 61 -3.36 27.63 -9.33
CA LYS A 61 -4.68 27.00 -9.51
C LYS A 61 -4.58 25.48 -9.81
N ASP A 62 -3.53 24.85 -9.31
CA ASP A 62 -3.28 23.44 -9.50
C ASP A 62 -4.38 22.59 -8.90
N LYS A 63 -4.94 21.68 -9.71
CA LYS A 63 -5.97 20.75 -9.27
C LYS A 63 -5.33 19.58 -8.54
N PHE A 64 -6.02 19.05 -7.55
CA PHE A 64 -5.49 17.94 -6.77
C PHE A 64 -6.53 16.87 -6.43
N ILE A 65 -6.03 15.65 -6.29
CA ILE A 65 -6.72 14.51 -5.69
C ILE A 65 -5.94 14.13 -4.43
N TYR A 66 -6.61 14.18 -3.27
CA TYR A 66 -6.03 13.78 -2.00
C TYR A 66 -6.69 12.49 -1.53
N VAL A 67 -5.88 11.46 -1.31
CA VAL A 67 -6.32 10.11 -0.95
C VAL A 67 -5.76 9.74 0.42
N THR A 68 -6.62 9.35 1.35
CA THR A 68 -6.24 9.05 2.73
C THR A 68 -6.97 7.81 3.25
N PRO A 69 -6.41 7.07 4.23
CA PRO A 69 -7.07 5.87 4.74
C PRO A 69 -8.37 6.11 5.51
N PHE A 70 -8.60 7.32 6.07
CA PHE A 70 -9.70 7.58 7.02
C PHE A 70 -10.53 8.82 6.71
N LEU A 71 -11.81 8.74 7.12
CA LEU A 71 -12.76 9.85 6.97
C LEU A 71 -12.38 11.06 7.85
N ASP A 72 -11.91 10.83 9.08
CA ASP A 72 -11.49 11.92 9.97
C ASP A 72 -10.36 12.77 9.37
N GLU A 73 -9.50 12.16 8.56
CA GLU A 73 -8.43 12.86 7.87
C GLU A 73 -8.98 13.67 6.66
N ILE A 74 -9.99 13.11 5.97
CA ILE A 74 -10.73 13.86 4.93
C ILE A 74 -11.34 15.13 5.52
N ASP A 75 -12.03 15.02 6.67
CA ASP A 75 -12.66 16.15 7.35
C ASP A 75 -11.61 17.20 7.73
N ARG A 76 -10.44 16.77 8.21
CA ARG A 76 -9.33 17.69 8.53
C ARG A 76 -8.80 18.45 7.32
N VAL A 77 -8.57 17.77 6.20
CA VAL A 77 -8.11 18.40 4.95
C VAL A 77 -9.19 19.34 4.42
N PHE A 78 -10.47 18.90 4.45
CA PHE A 78 -11.62 19.71 4.05
C PHE A 78 -11.69 21.04 4.82
N GLU A 79 -11.65 20.99 6.14
CA GLU A 79 -11.71 22.20 6.98
C GLU A 79 -10.53 23.15 6.73
N ARG A 80 -9.34 22.61 6.49
CA ARG A 80 -8.17 23.43 6.12
C ARG A 80 -8.33 24.10 4.76
N CYS A 81 -8.82 23.39 3.75
CA CYS A 81 -9.12 23.96 2.43
C CYS A 81 -10.20 25.04 2.52
N LYS A 82 -11.26 24.78 3.29
CA LYS A 82 -12.35 25.71 3.53
C LYS A 82 -11.89 27.02 4.17
N GLN A 83 -11.00 26.95 5.18
CA GLN A 83 -10.39 28.13 5.80
C GLN A 83 -9.62 29.01 4.81
N GLU A 84 -9.11 28.40 3.74
CA GLU A 84 -8.35 29.09 2.68
C GLU A 84 -9.20 29.42 1.44
N ASN A 85 -10.53 29.26 1.54
CA ASN A 85 -11.49 29.47 0.44
C ASN A 85 -11.23 28.60 -0.80
N ILE A 86 -10.73 27.37 -0.60
CA ILE A 86 -10.50 26.38 -1.66
C ILE A 86 -11.67 25.41 -1.67
N TYR A 87 -12.38 25.37 -2.80
CA TYR A 87 -13.45 24.41 -2.98
C TYR A 87 -12.89 23.01 -3.22
N VAL A 88 -13.36 22.05 -2.43
CA VAL A 88 -13.02 20.64 -2.55
C VAL A 88 -14.27 19.78 -2.55
N TYR A 89 -14.24 18.70 -3.29
CA TYR A 89 -15.35 17.78 -3.46
C TYR A 89 -15.10 16.47 -2.73
N ILE A 90 -16.06 16.05 -1.92
CA ILE A 90 -16.06 14.74 -1.25
C ILE A 90 -17.14 13.88 -1.91
N PRO A 91 -16.78 12.79 -2.61
CA PRO A 91 -17.74 11.95 -3.32
C PRO A 91 -18.77 11.31 -2.39
N LYS A 92 -20.03 11.31 -2.83
CA LYS A 92 -21.18 10.78 -2.09
C LYS A 92 -21.97 9.83 -2.99
N CYS A 93 -22.73 8.91 -2.37
CA CYS A 93 -23.82 8.27 -3.10
C CYS A 93 -24.91 9.31 -3.34
N LYS A 94 -25.22 9.63 -4.57
CA LYS A 94 -26.23 10.61 -4.94
C LYS A 94 -27.21 9.99 -5.93
N GLN A 95 -28.39 10.56 -6.02
CA GLN A 95 -29.31 10.31 -7.11
C GLN A 95 -28.91 11.24 -8.27
N ASP A 96 -28.74 10.70 -9.45
CA ASP A 96 -28.48 11.51 -10.65
C ASP A 96 -29.68 12.43 -10.91
N GLU A 97 -29.43 13.72 -11.10
CA GLU A 97 -30.49 14.73 -11.25
C GLU A 97 -31.34 14.53 -12.52
N ASN A 98 -30.75 14.00 -13.58
CA ASN A 98 -31.39 13.80 -14.87
C ASN A 98 -32.04 12.42 -15.00
N THR A 99 -31.36 11.36 -14.55
CA THR A 99 -31.84 9.96 -14.70
C THR A 99 -32.57 9.43 -13.48
N LYS A 100 -32.48 10.12 -12.33
CA LYS A 100 -32.98 9.67 -11.02
C LYS A 100 -32.35 8.34 -10.56
N GLU A 101 -31.31 7.83 -11.23
CA GLU A 101 -30.55 6.64 -10.82
C GLU A 101 -29.62 6.93 -9.65
N LEU A 102 -29.44 5.96 -8.75
CA LEU A 102 -28.49 6.06 -7.65
C LEU A 102 -27.07 5.93 -8.22
N LEU A 103 -26.34 7.02 -8.29
CA LEU A 103 -24.92 7.02 -8.68
C LEU A 103 -24.09 6.36 -7.60
N SER A 104 -23.31 5.35 -7.97
CA SER A 104 -22.26 4.83 -7.08
C SER A 104 -21.23 5.92 -6.80
N LYS A 105 -20.54 5.85 -5.64
CA LYS A 105 -19.46 6.81 -5.33
C LYS A 105 -18.39 6.86 -6.42
N SER A 106 -18.12 5.76 -7.10
CA SER A 106 -17.15 5.69 -8.18
C SER A 106 -17.58 6.53 -9.40
N LYS A 107 -18.85 6.46 -9.80
CA LYS A 107 -19.39 7.30 -10.87
C LYS A 107 -19.41 8.79 -10.50
N ASP A 108 -19.69 9.10 -9.23
CA ASP A 108 -19.68 10.47 -8.72
C ASP A 108 -18.25 11.07 -8.74
N VAL A 109 -17.22 10.25 -8.42
CA VAL A 109 -15.81 10.64 -8.58
C VAL A 109 -15.48 10.97 -10.02
N TYR A 110 -15.85 10.08 -10.96
CA TYR A 110 -15.55 10.28 -12.37
C TYR A 110 -16.18 11.57 -12.91
N LYS A 111 -17.45 11.84 -12.58
CA LYS A 111 -18.12 13.09 -12.91
C LYS A 111 -17.41 14.32 -12.32
N ALA A 112 -16.98 14.24 -11.05
CA ALA A 112 -16.23 15.31 -10.41
C ALA A 112 -14.87 15.56 -11.07
N MET A 113 -14.19 14.50 -11.56
CA MET A 113 -12.95 14.62 -12.33
C MET A 113 -13.20 15.32 -13.66
N GLN A 114 -14.25 14.93 -14.39
CA GLN A 114 -14.66 15.57 -15.65
C GLN A 114 -14.93 17.07 -15.48
N GLU A 115 -15.48 17.47 -14.34
CA GLU A 115 -15.74 18.86 -13.97
C GLU A 115 -14.48 19.60 -13.44
N GLY A 116 -13.33 18.91 -13.35
CA GLY A 116 -12.07 19.50 -12.89
C GLY A 116 -12.08 19.95 -11.43
N LYS A 117 -12.82 19.26 -10.55
CA LYS A 117 -12.91 19.59 -9.12
C LYS A 117 -11.70 19.04 -8.35
N ASN A 118 -11.26 19.76 -7.32
CA ASN A 118 -10.36 19.18 -6.33
C ASN A 118 -11.10 18.11 -5.54
N ILE A 119 -10.50 16.95 -5.34
CA ILE A 119 -11.20 15.78 -4.81
C ILE A 119 -10.50 15.24 -3.56
N LEU A 120 -11.30 14.97 -2.51
CA LEU A 120 -10.84 14.25 -1.33
C LEU A 120 -11.55 12.88 -1.30
N MET A 121 -10.78 11.80 -1.18
CA MET A 121 -11.35 10.46 -1.13
C MET A 121 -10.57 9.50 -0.24
N THR A 122 -11.22 8.39 0.14
CA THR A 122 -10.55 7.34 0.91
C THR A 122 -9.77 6.39 0.01
N HIS A 123 -8.74 5.71 0.58
CA HIS A 123 -8.06 4.58 -0.06
C HIS A 123 -9.05 3.56 -0.62
N LYS A 124 -10.11 3.25 0.15
CA LYS A 124 -11.13 2.29 -0.28
C LYS A 124 -11.86 2.70 -1.56
N LEU A 125 -12.10 4.00 -1.73
CA LEU A 125 -12.72 4.53 -2.94
C LEU A 125 -11.70 4.57 -4.09
N PHE A 126 -10.44 4.90 -3.79
CA PHE A 126 -9.37 4.91 -4.77
C PHE A 126 -9.05 3.53 -5.36
N GLU A 127 -9.33 2.43 -4.63
CA GLU A 127 -9.23 1.05 -5.15
C GLU A 127 -10.14 0.78 -6.37
N TYR A 128 -11.15 1.64 -6.62
CA TYR A 128 -12.04 1.56 -7.78
C TYR A 128 -11.52 2.31 -9.01
N ILE A 129 -10.30 2.85 -8.95
CA ILE A 129 -9.70 3.55 -10.09
C ILE A 129 -9.67 2.67 -11.34
N THR A 130 -9.93 3.29 -12.48
CA THR A 130 -10.00 2.66 -13.80
C THR A 130 -9.09 3.40 -14.78
N ILE A 131 -8.92 2.84 -15.98
CA ILE A 131 -8.18 3.52 -17.05
C ILE A 131 -8.87 4.83 -17.40
N ASP A 132 -10.21 4.87 -17.47
CA ASP A 132 -10.98 6.10 -17.77
C ASP A 132 -10.69 7.20 -16.75
N TRP A 133 -10.52 6.84 -15.45
CA TRP A 133 -10.10 7.79 -14.42
C TRP A 133 -8.69 8.31 -14.68
N CYS A 134 -7.77 7.42 -15.09
CA CYS A 134 -6.39 7.81 -15.39
C CYS A 134 -6.32 8.79 -16.55
N GLU A 135 -7.09 8.54 -17.63
CA GLU A 135 -7.19 9.44 -18.80
C GLU A 135 -7.76 10.80 -18.40
N GLU A 136 -8.81 10.80 -17.55
CA GLU A 136 -9.40 12.04 -17.07
C GLU A 136 -8.46 12.82 -16.14
N ILE A 137 -7.69 12.10 -15.30
CA ILE A 137 -6.67 12.69 -14.44
C ILE A 137 -5.59 13.38 -15.27
N GLU A 138 -5.14 12.76 -16.36
CA GLU A 138 -4.18 13.36 -17.29
C GLU A 138 -4.78 14.59 -17.98
N ARG A 139 -5.99 14.46 -18.55
CA ARG A 139 -6.66 15.55 -19.26
C ARG A 139 -6.86 16.79 -18.40
N GLN A 140 -7.10 16.63 -17.10
CA GLN A 140 -7.33 17.69 -16.13
C GLN A 140 -6.04 18.18 -15.42
N ASP A 141 -4.90 17.53 -15.67
CA ASP A 141 -3.58 17.87 -15.11
C ASP A 141 -3.56 17.86 -13.56
N TYR A 142 -4.01 16.75 -12.96
CA TYR A 142 -4.09 16.62 -11.51
C TYR A 142 -2.75 16.35 -10.84
N ASP A 143 -2.54 16.94 -9.66
CA ASP A 143 -1.59 16.45 -8.65
C ASP A 143 -2.24 15.35 -7.78
N LEU A 144 -1.52 14.29 -7.50
CA LEU A 144 -1.98 13.20 -6.65
C LEU A 144 -1.22 13.19 -5.32
N TYR A 145 -1.96 13.24 -4.22
CA TYR A 145 -1.43 13.10 -2.86
C TYR A 145 -1.97 11.80 -2.26
N LEU A 146 -1.08 10.85 -1.96
CA LEU A 146 -1.40 9.60 -1.29
C LEU A 146 -0.91 9.68 0.16
N ASP A 147 -1.81 9.90 1.11
CA ASP A 147 -1.48 9.85 2.54
C ASP A 147 -1.48 8.39 2.98
N GLU A 148 -0.31 7.86 3.17
CA GLU A 148 0.05 6.44 3.23
C GLU A 148 -0.12 5.70 1.87
N VAL A 149 0.59 4.59 1.69
CA VAL A 149 0.47 3.76 0.50
C VAL A 149 -0.85 3.00 0.54
N PRO A 150 -1.72 3.15 -0.48
CA PRO A 150 -2.95 2.38 -0.55
C PRO A 150 -2.68 0.89 -0.76
N ASN A 151 -3.70 0.05 -0.64
CA ASN A 151 -3.59 -1.34 -1.03
C ASN A 151 -3.37 -1.43 -2.53
N ILE A 152 -2.20 -1.89 -2.91
CA ILE A 152 -1.82 -2.04 -4.32
C ILE A 152 -2.46 -3.30 -4.91
N PHE A 153 -2.53 -4.36 -4.11
CA PHE A 153 -3.15 -5.61 -4.49
C PHE A 153 -4.38 -5.87 -3.64
N CYS A 154 -5.46 -6.27 -4.28
CA CYS A 154 -6.63 -6.78 -3.62
C CYS A 154 -6.80 -8.26 -3.98
N TYR A 155 -6.80 -9.09 -2.97
CA TYR A 155 -6.98 -10.53 -3.07
C TYR A 155 -8.38 -10.91 -2.59
N ASN A 156 -9.08 -11.68 -3.38
CA ASN A 156 -10.40 -12.18 -3.07
C ASN A 156 -10.56 -13.63 -3.53
N THR A 157 -11.64 -14.27 -3.13
CA THR A 157 -12.02 -15.62 -3.55
C THR A 157 -13.44 -15.62 -4.09
N LEU A 158 -13.67 -16.39 -5.13
CA LEU A 158 -15.00 -16.82 -5.55
C LEU A 158 -15.12 -18.32 -5.26
N SER A 159 -16.33 -18.78 -4.94
CA SER A 159 -16.54 -20.20 -4.76
C SER A 159 -16.33 -20.95 -6.09
N SER A 160 -16.00 -22.24 -6.02
CA SER A 160 -15.92 -23.08 -7.24
C SER A 160 -17.24 -23.09 -8.01
N LYS A 161 -18.38 -22.95 -7.30
CA LYS A 161 -19.70 -22.86 -7.92
C LYS A 161 -19.86 -21.56 -8.73
N ASP A 162 -19.41 -20.42 -8.18
CA ASP A 162 -19.47 -19.14 -8.87
C ASP A 162 -18.56 -19.13 -10.11
N TRP A 163 -17.32 -19.66 -9.98
CA TRP A 163 -16.43 -19.80 -11.13
C TRP A 163 -17.04 -20.64 -12.24
N ASN A 164 -17.63 -21.82 -11.88
CA ASN A 164 -18.27 -22.71 -12.85
C ASN A 164 -19.50 -22.05 -13.48
N LEU A 165 -20.28 -21.31 -12.71
CA LEU A 165 -21.45 -20.58 -13.22
C LEU A 165 -21.02 -19.53 -14.25
N LEU A 166 -20.05 -18.69 -13.92
CA LEU A 166 -19.56 -17.63 -14.80
C LEU A 166 -18.98 -18.18 -16.12
N LEU A 167 -18.22 -19.28 -16.02
CA LEU A 167 -17.65 -19.97 -17.19
C LEU A 167 -18.73 -20.66 -18.04
N SER A 168 -19.65 -21.41 -17.43
CA SER A 168 -20.70 -22.17 -18.16
C SER A 168 -21.71 -21.26 -18.86
N LYS A 169 -21.87 -20.03 -18.37
CA LYS A 169 -22.71 -19.01 -18.97
C LYS A 169 -21.96 -18.11 -19.96
N ASN A 170 -20.71 -18.42 -20.28
CA ASN A 170 -19.83 -17.61 -21.14
C ASN A 170 -19.76 -16.14 -20.70
N MET A 171 -19.89 -15.86 -19.40
CA MET A 171 -19.77 -14.51 -18.88
C MET A 171 -18.31 -14.08 -18.76
N ILE A 172 -17.40 -15.05 -18.59
CA ILE A 172 -15.96 -14.84 -18.52
C ILE A 172 -15.19 -15.81 -19.42
N ALA A 173 -14.01 -15.39 -19.87
CA ALA A 173 -12.98 -16.28 -20.42
C ALA A 173 -11.76 -16.31 -19.53
N LEU A 174 -11.06 -17.45 -19.54
CA LEU A 174 -9.74 -17.58 -18.92
C LEU A 174 -8.68 -17.55 -20.03
N GLY A 175 -7.72 -16.68 -19.89
CA GLY A 175 -6.57 -16.60 -20.75
C GLY A 175 -5.58 -17.75 -20.54
N THR A 176 -4.45 -17.68 -21.25
CA THR A 176 -3.34 -18.62 -21.05
C THR A 176 -2.69 -18.43 -19.69
N TYR A 177 -2.08 -19.50 -19.17
CA TYR A 177 -1.25 -19.38 -17.98
C TYR A 177 -0.06 -18.46 -18.25
N LEU A 178 0.25 -17.60 -17.29
CA LEU A 178 1.52 -16.90 -17.29
C LEU A 178 2.66 -17.90 -17.27
N LYS A 179 3.68 -17.64 -18.07
CA LYS A 179 4.87 -18.49 -18.14
C LYS A 179 5.44 -18.68 -16.73
N ASP A 180 5.63 -19.94 -16.38
CA ASP A 180 6.20 -20.39 -15.09
C ASP A 180 5.37 -20.05 -13.84
N CYS A 181 4.11 -19.64 -13.97
CA CYS A 181 3.22 -19.45 -12.83
C CYS A 181 1.80 -19.96 -13.11
N LYS A 182 1.06 -20.24 -12.00
CA LYS A 182 -0.30 -20.78 -12.06
C LYS A 182 -1.38 -19.69 -12.11
N TYR A 183 -1.06 -18.53 -12.68
CA TYR A 183 -2.02 -17.44 -12.85
C TYR A 183 -2.60 -17.44 -14.26
N GLN A 184 -3.90 -17.20 -14.37
CA GLN A 184 -4.62 -17.01 -15.62
C GLN A 184 -5.32 -15.65 -15.60
N GLU A 185 -5.34 -14.99 -16.74
CA GLU A 185 -6.15 -13.80 -16.92
C GLU A 185 -7.64 -14.14 -16.89
N VAL A 186 -8.44 -13.17 -16.48
CA VAL A 186 -9.89 -13.28 -16.51
C VAL A 186 -10.44 -12.11 -17.31
N ASP A 187 -11.05 -12.42 -18.46
CA ASP A 187 -11.75 -11.47 -19.30
C ASP A 187 -13.24 -11.56 -19.05
N TRP A 188 -13.93 -10.40 -18.96
CA TRP A 188 -15.37 -10.35 -18.92
C TRP A 188 -15.92 -10.29 -20.35
N LEU A 189 -16.77 -11.23 -20.74
CA LEU A 189 -17.30 -11.38 -22.11
C LEU A 189 -18.71 -10.82 -22.27
N ASP A 190 -19.53 -10.84 -21.21
CA ASP A 190 -20.95 -10.47 -21.29
C ASP A 190 -21.12 -8.95 -21.27
N THR A 191 -21.13 -8.35 -22.46
CA THR A 191 -21.35 -6.91 -22.67
C THR A 191 -22.79 -6.49 -22.38
N ASP A 192 -23.76 -7.39 -22.56
CA ASP A 192 -25.18 -7.08 -22.30
C ASP A 192 -25.44 -6.92 -20.81
N TYR A 193 -24.78 -7.72 -19.98
CA TYR A 193 -24.81 -7.56 -18.55
C TYR A 193 -24.29 -6.19 -18.09
N LEU A 194 -23.27 -5.65 -18.76
CA LEU A 194 -22.73 -4.33 -18.45
C LEU A 194 -23.74 -3.21 -18.74
N ASN A 195 -24.57 -3.39 -19.75
CA ASN A 195 -25.59 -2.43 -20.20
C ASN A 195 -26.95 -2.63 -19.53
N SER A 196 -27.17 -3.77 -18.86
CA SER A 196 -28.44 -4.09 -18.21
C SER A 196 -28.72 -3.19 -17.01
N LYS A 197 -29.95 -2.78 -16.84
CA LYS A 197 -30.45 -2.07 -15.66
C LYS A 197 -30.75 -3.02 -14.48
N ASP A 198 -30.42 -4.30 -14.62
CA ASP A 198 -30.77 -5.32 -13.65
C ASP A 198 -30.08 -5.09 -12.29
N LYS A 199 -30.86 -5.20 -11.20
CA LYS A 199 -30.41 -5.02 -9.83
C LYS A 199 -29.41 -6.11 -9.35
N THR A 200 -29.26 -7.20 -10.10
CA THR A 200 -28.26 -8.25 -9.84
C THR A 200 -26.81 -7.83 -10.12
N LYS A 201 -26.58 -6.68 -10.72
CA LYS A 201 -25.24 -6.10 -10.91
C LYS A 201 -24.44 -5.99 -9.60
N GLY A 202 -25.12 -5.84 -8.46
CA GLY A 202 -24.46 -5.60 -7.17
C GLY A 202 -23.57 -6.74 -6.67
N LEU A 203 -23.86 -8.01 -7.01
CA LEU A 203 -23.13 -9.16 -6.48
C LEU A 203 -21.68 -9.26 -7.03
N TYR A 204 -21.50 -8.97 -8.32
CA TYR A 204 -20.21 -9.08 -9.01
C TYR A 204 -19.70 -7.74 -9.57
N GLU A 205 -20.34 -6.62 -9.29
CA GLU A 205 -20.03 -5.32 -9.90
C GLU A 205 -18.51 -4.98 -9.80
N ASN A 206 -17.93 -5.15 -8.63
CA ASN A 206 -16.50 -4.87 -8.44
C ASN A 206 -15.60 -5.84 -9.21
N PHE A 207 -15.97 -7.13 -9.25
CA PHE A 207 -15.26 -8.15 -10.01
C PHE A 207 -15.35 -7.87 -11.52
N ILE A 208 -16.56 -7.58 -12.02
CA ILE A 208 -16.82 -7.24 -13.42
C ILE A 208 -15.99 -6.03 -13.85
N ASN A 209 -16.03 -4.94 -13.09
CA ASN A 209 -15.27 -3.74 -13.39
C ASN A 209 -13.77 -4.03 -13.48
N LYS A 210 -13.23 -4.90 -12.64
CA LYS A 210 -11.82 -5.28 -12.69
C LYS A 210 -11.49 -6.16 -13.89
N CYS A 211 -12.37 -7.10 -14.25
CA CYS A 211 -12.21 -7.94 -15.44
C CYS A 211 -12.26 -7.10 -16.74
N VAL A 212 -13.23 -6.18 -16.85
CA VAL A 212 -13.37 -5.30 -18.02
C VAL A 212 -12.10 -4.47 -18.26
N PHE A 213 -11.43 -4.06 -17.19
CA PHE A 213 -10.17 -3.33 -17.30
C PHE A 213 -8.94 -4.24 -17.46
N GLY A 214 -9.14 -5.55 -17.57
CA GLY A 214 -8.05 -6.51 -17.76
C GLY A 214 -7.09 -6.58 -16.57
N GLN A 215 -7.60 -6.45 -15.34
CA GLN A 215 -6.80 -6.35 -14.13
C GLN A 215 -6.94 -7.55 -13.20
N VAL A 216 -7.63 -8.61 -13.61
CA VAL A 216 -7.91 -9.77 -12.76
C VAL A 216 -7.06 -10.95 -13.19
N LEU A 217 -6.34 -11.51 -12.22
CA LEU A 217 -5.57 -12.76 -12.36
C LEU A 217 -6.12 -13.80 -11.41
N LYS A 218 -6.48 -14.98 -11.95
CA LYS A 218 -7.02 -16.11 -11.21
C LYS A 218 -5.93 -17.14 -10.89
N LYS A 219 -5.93 -17.65 -9.65
CA LYS A 219 -5.14 -18.82 -9.23
C LYS A 219 -6.00 -19.70 -8.34
N GLY A 220 -6.37 -20.91 -8.83
CA GLY A 220 -7.36 -21.74 -8.13
C GLY A 220 -8.72 -21.03 -8.02
N ASN A 221 -9.29 -20.99 -6.83
CA ASN A 221 -10.54 -20.26 -6.55
C ASN A 221 -10.31 -18.78 -6.19
N SER A 222 -9.07 -18.37 -6.10
CA SER A 222 -8.70 -17.01 -5.73
C SER A 222 -8.47 -16.16 -6.96
N TYR A 223 -8.68 -14.86 -6.81
CA TYR A 223 -8.27 -13.88 -7.80
C TYR A 223 -7.60 -12.68 -7.12
N ILE A 224 -6.69 -12.09 -7.86
CA ILE A 224 -5.98 -10.90 -7.46
C ILE A 224 -6.17 -9.82 -8.52
N TYR A 225 -6.31 -8.58 -8.09
CA TYR A 225 -6.28 -7.44 -8.97
C TYR A 225 -5.39 -6.34 -8.39
N ALA A 226 -4.82 -5.53 -9.27
CA ALA A 226 -3.90 -4.48 -8.88
C ALA A 226 -4.42 -3.09 -9.19
N LEU A 227 -3.86 -2.11 -8.49
CA LEU A 227 -3.98 -0.71 -8.85
C LEU A 227 -3.32 -0.50 -10.22
N PRO A 228 -3.98 0.17 -11.19
CA PRO A 228 -3.36 0.49 -12.47
C PRO A 228 -2.11 1.35 -12.27
N MET A 229 -0.94 0.83 -12.68
CA MET A 229 0.33 1.59 -12.59
C MET A 229 0.32 2.83 -13.50
N HIS A 230 -0.58 2.87 -14.49
CA HIS A 230 -0.80 4.02 -15.38
C HIS A 230 -1.04 5.33 -14.64
N ILE A 231 -1.66 5.29 -13.45
CA ILE A 231 -1.92 6.49 -12.66
C ILE A 231 -0.67 7.33 -12.41
N PHE A 232 0.49 6.66 -12.24
CA PHE A 232 1.75 7.33 -11.95
C PHE A 232 2.36 8.05 -13.14
N PHE A 233 1.86 7.79 -14.35
CA PHE A 233 2.25 8.47 -15.58
C PHE A 233 1.28 9.58 -15.98
N MET A 234 0.02 9.45 -15.57
CA MET A 234 -1.05 10.35 -15.95
C MET A 234 -1.19 11.56 -15.04
N VAL A 235 -0.58 11.53 -13.85
CA VAL A 235 -0.58 12.66 -12.93
C VAL A 235 0.56 13.61 -13.24
N ARG A 236 0.33 14.91 -13.07
CA ARG A 236 1.38 15.92 -13.19
C ARG A 236 2.47 15.72 -12.14
N ARG A 237 2.10 15.53 -10.89
CA ARG A 237 2.97 15.23 -9.75
C ARG A 237 2.28 14.22 -8.84
N CYS A 238 3.06 13.28 -8.32
CA CYS A 238 2.59 12.31 -7.32
C CYS A 238 3.40 12.45 -6.04
N TYR A 239 2.74 12.65 -4.92
CA TYR A 239 3.34 12.68 -3.60
C TYR A 239 2.82 11.52 -2.76
N ILE A 240 3.72 10.64 -2.31
CA ILE A 240 3.38 9.49 -1.47
C ILE A 240 3.98 9.70 -0.10
N LEU A 241 3.12 9.90 0.90
CA LEU A 241 3.51 10.19 2.27
C LEU A 241 3.58 8.90 3.06
N THR A 242 4.77 8.46 3.41
CA THR A 242 4.91 7.16 4.08
C THR A 242 6.12 7.13 5.02
N TYR A 243 6.39 5.95 5.59
CA TYR A 243 7.63 5.66 6.31
C TYR A 243 8.13 4.27 5.95
N MET A 244 9.44 4.17 5.70
CA MET A 244 10.11 2.94 5.24
C MET A 244 9.52 2.44 3.92
N PHE A 245 9.47 3.32 2.93
CA PHE A 245 8.86 3.04 1.62
C PHE A 245 9.47 1.84 0.92
N GLU A 246 10.79 1.69 1.00
CA GLU A 246 11.53 0.60 0.36
C GLU A 246 11.08 -0.81 0.82
N GLY A 247 10.51 -0.91 2.02
CA GLY A 247 9.91 -2.13 2.54
C GLY A 247 8.46 -2.37 2.10
N GLN A 248 7.89 -1.56 1.20
CA GLN A 248 6.48 -1.69 0.83
C GLN A 248 6.30 -2.28 -0.57
N TYR A 249 5.17 -2.95 -0.81
CA TYR A 249 4.86 -3.54 -2.12
C TYR A 249 4.95 -2.56 -3.28
N LEU A 250 4.56 -1.30 -3.07
CA LEU A 250 4.62 -0.28 -4.12
C LEU A 250 6.06 0.01 -4.57
N ALA A 251 7.02 0.04 -3.64
CA ALA A 251 8.44 0.19 -4.00
C ALA A 251 8.91 -0.93 -4.93
N GLY A 252 8.57 -2.18 -4.57
CA GLY A 252 8.87 -3.35 -5.41
C GLY A 252 8.23 -3.23 -6.81
N LEU A 253 6.97 -2.79 -6.90
CA LEU A 253 6.30 -2.61 -8.19
C LEU A 253 6.95 -1.49 -9.01
N LEU A 254 7.19 -0.32 -8.44
CA LEU A 254 7.86 0.76 -9.16
C LEU A 254 9.20 0.29 -9.74
N LYS A 255 9.96 -0.49 -8.96
CA LYS A 255 11.22 -1.10 -9.45
C LYS A 255 11.00 -2.11 -10.57
N LEU A 256 10.05 -3.03 -10.42
CA LEU A 256 9.71 -4.01 -11.47
C LEU A 256 9.30 -3.33 -12.79
N TYR A 257 8.54 -2.26 -12.70
CA TYR A 257 8.10 -1.49 -13.88
C TYR A 257 9.11 -0.45 -14.33
N ALA A 258 10.27 -0.40 -13.68
CA ALA A 258 11.31 0.58 -13.93
C ALA A 258 10.75 2.04 -13.91
N ILE A 259 9.83 2.35 -12.98
CA ILE A 259 9.23 3.66 -12.80
C ILE A 259 10.12 4.50 -11.86
N PRO A 260 10.71 5.62 -12.32
CA PRO A 260 11.56 6.44 -11.47
C PRO A 260 10.76 7.13 -10.37
N TYR A 261 11.38 7.27 -9.20
CA TYR A 261 10.87 8.06 -8.08
C TYR A 261 12.01 8.66 -7.27
N THR A 262 11.73 9.70 -6.52
CA THR A 262 12.72 10.34 -5.64
C THR A 262 12.29 10.25 -4.19
N LEU A 263 13.22 9.85 -3.32
CA LEU A 263 13.02 9.91 -1.88
C LEU A 263 13.23 11.34 -1.38
N LYS A 264 12.32 11.82 -0.55
CA LYS A 264 12.36 13.11 0.13
C LYS A 264 12.12 12.92 1.62
N SER A 265 12.65 13.82 2.43
CA SER A 265 12.34 13.93 3.84
C SER A 265 11.71 15.29 4.16
N ILE A 266 11.24 15.45 5.39
CA ILE A 266 10.59 16.69 5.85
C ILE A 266 11.50 17.44 6.82
N HIS A 267 11.63 18.73 6.57
CA HIS A 267 12.28 19.68 7.46
C HIS A 267 11.31 20.79 7.84
N LYS A 268 11.32 21.17 9.12
CA LYS A 268 10.50 22.25 9.67
C LYS A 268 11.37 23.18 10.47
N PRO A 269 12.05 24.15 9.80
CA PRO A 269 12.93 25.09 10.51
C PRO A 269 12.15 26.06 11.43
N ASN A 270 10.95 26.44 11.04
CA ASN A 270 10.08 27.35 11.80
C ASN A 270 8.64 26.82 11.80
N SER A 271 7.68 27.63 11.35
CA SER A 271 6.26 27.24 11.23
C SER A 271 5.94 26.50 9.92
N LYS A 272 6.79 26.64 8.89
CA LYS A 272 6.57 26.12 7.55
C LYS A 272 7.34 24.80 7.33
N TYR A 273 6.72 23.86 6.60
CA TYR A 273 7.31 22.57 6.25
C TYR A 273 7.92 22.63 4.85
N PHE A 274 9.08 21.98 4.67
CA PHE A 274 9.79 21.89 3.40
C PHE A 274 10.18 20.44 3.11
N LEU A 275 10.20 20.06 1.82
CA LEU A 275 10.86 18.85 1.38
C LEU A 275 12.36 19.11 1.23
N ILE A 276 13.13 18.18 1.76
CA ILE A 276 14.59 18.14 1.58
C ILE A 276 14.98 16.78 0.96
N PRO A 277 16.15 16.68 0.32
CA PRO A 277 16.67 15.40 -0.11
C PRO A 277 16.68 14.38 1.05
N TYR A 278 16.34 13.13 0.75
CA TYR A 278 16.37 12.06 1.76
C TYR A 278 17.81 11.73 2.13
N ASN A 279 18.07 11.59 3.42
CA ASN A 279 19.35 11.18 3.96
C ASN A 279 19.16 9.99 4.90
N ILE A 280 19.79 8.87 4.58
CA ILE A 280 19.67 7.64 5.36
C ILE A 280 20.29 7.78 6.76
N GLN A 281 21.39 8.53 6.90
CA GLN A 281 22.04 8.71 8.21
C GLN A 281 21.15 9.49 9.18
N ASP A 282 20.43 10.49 8.68
CA ASP A 282 19.44 11.23 9.49
C ASP A 282 18.29 10.33 9.89
N THR A 283 17.81 9.47 8.99
CA THR A 283 16.75 8.49 9.28
C THR A 283 17.19 7.48 10.33
N ILE A 284 18.39 6.93 10.21
CA ILE A 284 18.97 6.01 11.20
C ILE A 284 19.11 6.70 12.57
N LYS A 285 19.63 7.92 12.59
CA LYS A 285 19.78 8.71 13.83
C LYS A 285 18.42 8.94 14.50
N GLU A 286 17.42 9.37 13.75
CA GLU A 286 16.05 9.58 14.26
C GLU A 286 15.44 8.29 14.81
N PHE A 287 15.66 7.16 14.14
CA PHE A 287 15.15 5.89 14.62
C PHE A 287 15.91 5.41 15.87
N LYS A 288 17.23 5.63 15.95
CA LYS A 288 18.04 5.37 17.18
C LYS A 288 17.48 6.14 18.39
N GLU A 289 17.13 7.40 18.23
CA GLU A 289 16.51 8.20 19.29
C GLU A 289 15.18 7.58 19.76
N ILE A 290 14.38 7.05 18.83
CA ILE A 290 13.15 6.33 19.18
C ILE A 290 13.46 4.98 19.81
N TYR A 291 14.44 4.26 19.28
CA TYR A 291 14.85 2.94 19.79
C TYR A 291 15.28 2.99 21.27
N THR A 292 15.93 4.08 21.71
CA THR A 292 16.28 4.27 23.15
C THR A 292 15.06 4.35 24.07
N LYS A 293 13.87 4.62 23.52
CA LYS A 293 12.60 4.66 24.25
C LYS A 293 11.86 3.31 24.27
N ILE A 294 12.43 2.28 23.64
CA ILE A 294 11.80 0.97 23.52
C ILE A 294 12.51 -0.02 24.42
N HIS A 295 11.87 -0.36 25.53
CA HIS A 295 12.35 -1.38 26.47
C HIS A 295 11.96 -2.77 25.95
N LEU A 296 12.82 -3.34 25.10
CA LEU A 296 12.60 -4.67 24.52
C LEU A 296 12.80 -5.76 25.59
N TYR A 297 11.83 -6.67 25.72
CA TYR A 297 11.95 -7.78 26.65
C TYR A 297 12.87 -8.88 26.14
N GLU A 298 13.90 -9.24 26.92
CA GLU A 298 14.93 -10.23 26.59
C GLU A 298 14.88 -11.52 27.45
N GLY A 299 13.83 -11.69 28.23
CA GLY A 299 13.76 -12.76 29.23
C GLY A 299 13.23 -14.10 28.72
N SER A 300 13.06 -15.03 29.66
CA SER A 300 12.70 -16.44 29.44
C SER A 300 11.28 -16.67 28.91
N LEU A 301 10.40 -15.64 28.91
CA LEU A 301 9.04 -15.74 28.35
C LEU A 301 9.03 -15.61 26.81
N ASN A 302 10.16 -15.24 26.20
CA ASN A 302 10.29 -15.26 24.75
C ASN A 302 10.16 -16.69 24.23
N SER A 303 9.73 -16.86 22.98
CA SER A 303 9.65 -18.18 22.36
C SER A 303 11.02 -18.86 22.40
N LYS A 304 11.07 -20.08 22.94
CA LYS A 304 12.25 -20.94 22.87
C LYS A 304 12.50 -21.46 21.46
N ASP A 305 11.51 -21.35 20.61
CA ASP A 305 11.57 -21.78 19.22
C ASP A 305 12.36 -20.75 18.40
N LYS A 306 13.61 -21.09 18.10
CA LYS A 306 14.49 -20.27 17.26
C LYS A 306 14.20 -20.43 15.76
N ARG A 307 13.22 -21.25 15.40
CA ARG A 307 12.84 -21.43 14.01
C ARG A 307 12.29 -20.13 13.43
N GLU A 308 12.66 -19.86 12.21
CA GLU A 308 12.25 -18.66 11.49
C GLU A 308 10.73 -18.52 11.35
N TYR A 309 9.99 -19.64 11.25
CA TYR A 309 8.53 -19.62 11.01
C TYR A 309 7.67 -19.68 12.26
N ALA A 310 8.26 -19.64 13.46
CA ALA A 310 7.48 -19.57 14.68
C ALA A 310 6.59 -18.33 14.68
N LEU A 311 5.32 -18.47 15.08
CA LEU A 311 4.28 -17.42 15.11
C LEU A 311 3.85 -16.85 13.74
N THR A 312 4.16 -17.54 12.63
CA THR A 312 3.61 -17.21 11.31
C THR A 312 2.13 -17.61 11.20
N TYR A 313 1.49 -17.25 10.07
CA TYR A 313 0.13 -17.66 9.75
C TYR A 313 -0.04 -19.19 9.83
N THR A 314 0.82 -19.94 9.14
CA THR A 314 0.79 -21.40 9.12
C THR A 314 1.01 -22.01 10.51
N TYR A 315 1.96 -21.48 11.27
CA TYR A 315 2.23 -21.91 12.64
C TYR A 315 1.01 -21.73 13.55
N LEU A 316 0.40 -20.56 13.54
CA LEU A 316 -0.77 -20.24 14.36
C LEU A 316 -2.04 -21.01 13.96
N ASN A 317 -2.11 -21.52 12.74
CA ASN A 317 -3.21 -22.32 12.24
C ASN A 317 -2.97 -23.83 12.42
N ASN A 318 -1.77 -24.27 12.78
CA ASN A 318 -1.45 -25.67 12.99
C ASN A 318 -2.02 -26.17 14.34
N LYS A 319 -2.97 -27.09 14.30
CA LYS A 319 -3.59 -27.71 15.50
C LYS A 319 -2.57 -28.40 16.39
N GLY A 320 -1.48 -28.95 15.83
CA GLY A 320 -0.38 -29.56 16.59
C GLY A 320 0.39 -28.57 17.46
N LYS A 321 0.21 -27.26 17.24
CA LYS A 321 0.85 -26.17 18.00
C LYS A 321 -0.02 -25.59 19.12
N ASN A 322 -1.22 -26.14 19.37
CA ASN A 322 -2.16 -25.57 20.36
C ASN A 322 -1.56 -25.44 21.76
N ASN A 323 -0.73 -26.36 22.21
CA ASN A 323 -0.09 -26.27 23.53
C ASN A 323 0.95 -25.15 23.58
N GLU A 324 1.75 -24.97 22.54
CA GLU A 324 2.71 -23.87 22.43
C GLU A 324 2.00 -22.51 22.40
N ILE A 325 0.85 -22.42 21.74
CA ILE A 325 0.03 -21.21 21.68
C ILE A 325 -0.66 -20.91 23.03
N LYS A 326 -1.12 -21.96 23.76
CA LYS A 326 -1.61 -21.82 25.14
C LYS A 326 -0.49 -21.29 26.06
N GLN A 327 0.72 -21.82 25.90
CA GLN A 327 1.88 -21.35 26.67
C GLN A 327 2.22 -19.88 26.33
N LEU A 328 2.15 -19.50 25.05
CA LEU A 328 2.33 -18.09 24.64
C LEU A 328 1.33 -17.18 25.35
N LYS A 329 0.07 -17.57 25.43
CA LYS A 329 -0.96 -16.81 26.16
C LYS A 329 -0.65 -16.71 27.65
N ALA A 330 -0.17 -17.77 28.28
CA ALA A 330 0.28 -17.76 29.67
C ALA A 330 1.50 -16.84 29.86
N ASN A 331 2.44 -16.86 28.90
CA ASN A 331 3.62 -15.98 28.92
C ASN A 331 3.24 -14.51 28.82
N VAL A 332 2.27 -14.16 27.96
CA VAL A 332 1.74 -12.77 27.89
C VAL A 332 1.13 -12.36 29.23
N HIS A 333 0.33 -13.22 29.85
CA HIS A 333 -0.26 -12.92 31.15
C HIS A 333 0.83 -12.72 32.23
N ASN A 334 1.82 -13.60 32.28
CA ASN A 334 2.96 -13.49 33.18
C ASN A 334 3.74 -12.19 32.93
N TYR A 335 3.97 -11.83 31.66
CA TYR A 335 4.67 -10.61 31.30
C TYR A 335 3.98 -9.35 31.88
N ILE A 336 2.67 -9.20 31.65
CA ILE A 336 1.91 -8.02 32.09
C ILE A 336 1.56 -8.01 33.58
N THR A 337 1.76 -9.13 34.27
CA THR A 337 1.47 -9.26 35.71
C THR A 337 2.72 -9.16 36.57
N ASN A 338 3.81 -9.82 36.15
CA ASN A 338 4.99 -9.99 36.99
C ASN A 338 6.24 -9.27 36.46
N ILE A 339 6.41 -9.18 35.12
CA ILE A 339 7.59 -8.57 34.51
C ILE A 339 7.38 -7.07 34.26
N CYS A 340 6.26 -6.71 33.67
CA CYS A 340 5.87 -5.34 33.39
C CYS A 340 4.44 -5.09 33.90
N PRO A 341 4.25 -5.01 35.24
CA PRO A 341 2.93 -4.87 35.82
C PRO A 341 2.20 -3.63 35.29
N CYS A 342 1.05 -3.84 34.67
CA CYS A 342 0.31 -2.75 34.05
C CYS A 342 -1.20 -3.00 34.04
N LYS A 343 -1.98 -1.90 33.94
CA LYS A 343 -3.41 -1.99 33.74
C LYS A 343 -3.73 -2.31 32.27
N SER A 344 -4.88 -2.94 32.04
CA SER A 344 -5.36 -3.29 30.69
C SER A 344 -5.49 -2.08 29.75
N GLU A 345 -5.72 -0.88 30.29
CA GLU A 345 -5.77 0.37 29.53
C GLU A 345 -4.42 0.81 28.98
N ASN A 346 -3.31 0.31 29.54
CA ASN A 346 -1.94 0.61 29.10
C ASN A 346 -1.42 -0.39 28.07
N THR A 347 -2.12 -1.51 27.85
CA THR A 347 -1.69 -2.56 26.92
C THR A 347 -2.20 -2.34 25.51
N LEU A 348 -1.35 -2.53 24.53
CA LEU A 348 -1.66 -2.63 23.12
C LEU A 348 -1.12 -3.97 22.60
N TRP A 349 -1.95 -4.78 21.95
CA TRP A 349 -1.50 -6.06 21.48
C TRP A 349 -2.04 -6.39 20.09
N THR A 350 -1.34 -7.25 19.38
CA THR A 350 -1.73 -7.70 18.05
C THR A 350 -1.39 -9.15 17.78
N THR A 351 -2.13 -9.71 16.88
CA THR A 351 -1.95 -10.99 16.20
C THR A 351 -2.82 -11.00 14.95
N LEU A 352 -2.90 -12.13 14.26
CA LEU A 352 -3.89 -12.34 13.19
C LEU A 352 -5.32 -12.11 13.69
N LYS A 353 -6.14 -11.47 12.87
CA LYS A 353 -7.52 -11.11 13.25
C LYS A 353 -8.36 -12.33 13.62
N ASP A 354 -8.23 -13.43 12.87
CA ASP A 354 -8.90 -14.73 13.13
C ASP A 354 -8.37 -15.44 14.36
N LYS A 355 -7.16 -15.12 14.85
CA LYS A 355 -6.56 -15.67 16.08
C LYS A 355 -6.78 -14.81 17.32
N LYS A 356 -7.39 -13.63 17.18
CA LYS A 356 -7.67 -12.71 18.28
C LYS A 356 -8.39 -13.41 19.43
N GLU A 357 -9.49 -14.10 19.15
CA GLU A 357 -10.32 -14.77 20.18
C GLU A 357 -9.55 -15.88 20.91
N PHE A 358 -8.67 -16.57 20.21
CA PHE A 358 -7.87 -17.65 20.77
C PHE A 358 -6.73 -17.13 21.67
N LEU A 359 -6.08 -16.04 21.26
CA LEU A 359 -4.94 -15.46 21.97
C LEU A 359 -5.31 -14.39 22.99
N LYS A 360 -6.54 -13.87 22.99
CA LYS A 360 -6.99 -12.92 24.03
C LYS A 360 -6.85 -13.53 25.42
N GLY A 361 -6.55 -12.69 26.44
CA GLY A 361 -6.35 -13.15 27.81
C GLY A 361 -6.64 -12.08 28.86
N LYS A 362 -6.66 -12.52 30.13
CA LYS A 362 -6.88 -11.62 31.26
C LYS A 362 -5.83 -10.52 31.28
N GLY A 363 -6.26 -9.26 31.44
CA GLY A 363 -5.39 -8.09 31.58
C GLY A 363 -5.08 -7.35 30.29
N TYR A 364 -5.27 -7.95 29.07
CA TYR A 364 -4.95 -7.26 27.82
C TYR A 364 -6.02 -7.35 26.72
N THR A 365 -7.12 -8.05 26.95
CA THR A 365 -8.18 -8.29 25.94
C THR A 365 -8.65 -7.02 25.22
N LYS A 366 -8.83 -5.91 25.93
CA LYS A 366 -9.37 -4.64 25.40
C LYS A 366 -8.36 -3.87 24.52
N GLY A 367 -7.08 -4.25 24.52
CA GLY A 367 -6.00 -3.54 23.84
C GLY A 367 -5.70 -4.06 22.43
N PHE A 368 -6.59 -4.80 21.80
CA PHE A 368 -6.35 -5.35 20.48
C PHE A 368 -6.35 -4.28 19.37
N LEU A 369 -5.27 -4.23 18.61
CA LEU A 369 -5.14 -3.42 17.40
C LEU A 369 -4.69 -4.34 16.25
N PRO A 370 -5.48 -4.50 15.17
CA PRO A 370 -5.08 -5.31 14.02
C PRO A 370 -3.73 -4.90 13.45
N LEU A 371 -2.99 -5.88 12.88
CA LEU A 371 -1.67 -5.66 12.26
C LEU A 371 -1.70 -4.55 11.19
N ASN A 372 -2.75 -4.53 10.38
CA ASN A 372 -2.94 -3.57 9.29
C ASN A 372 -3.72 -2.31 9.69
N ALA A 373 -3.86 -2.03 10.97
CA ALA A 373 -4.51 -0.81 11.43
C ALA A 373 -3.66 0.41 11.06
N ARG A 374 -4.24 1.33 10.31
CA ARG A 374 -3.59 2.57 9.88
C ARG A 374 -4.12 3.77 10.66
N SER A 375 -3.32 4.81 10.76
CA SER A 375 -3.63 6.19 11.23
C SER A 375 -4.69 6.32 12.34
N THR A 376 -4.50 5.66 13.50
CA THR A 376 -5.35 5.88 14.67
C THR A 376 -4.58 6.52 15.81
N ASN A 377 -5.14 7.54 16.43
CA ASN A 377 -4.59 8.21 17.63
C ASN A 377 -5.20 7.67 18.94
N LYS A 378 -6.14 6.74 18.84
CA LYS A 378 -6.90 6.19 19.96
C LYS A 378 -6.02 5.56 21.04
N TYR A 379 -4.85 5.05 20.64
CA TYR A 379 -3.97 4.27 21.51
C TYR A 379 -2.68 5.00 21.92
N LYS A 380 -2.58 6.30 21.65
CA LYS A 380 -1.38 7.12 21.90
C LYS A 380 -0.88 7.14 23.35
N ASN A 381 -1.70 6.73 24.30
CA ASN A 381 -1.34 6.65 25.73
C ASN A 381 -0.92 5.24 26.16
N ARG A 382 -0.97 4.24 25.27
CA ARG A 382 -0.62 2.86 25.61
C ARG A 382 0.88 2.66 25.48
N ASN A 383 1.50 2.15 26.55
CA ASN A 383 2.95 2.02 26.63
C ASN A 383 3.46 0.58 26.84
N VAL A 384 2.58 -0.41 26.94
CA VAL A 384 2.95 -1.83 26.98
C VAL A 384 2.47 -2.50 25.69
N LEU A 385 3.43 -2.87 24.84
CA LEU A 385 3.21 -3.35 23.49
C LEU A 385 3.49 -4.85 23.42
N ILE A 386 2.57 -5.61 22.85
CA ILE A 386 2.64 -7.07 22.74
C ILE A 386 2.39 -7.46 21.30
N TYR A 387 3.43 -7.90 20.59
CA TYR A 387 3.36 -8.24 19.17
C TYR A 387 3.51 -9.74 18.96
N LEU A 388 2.37 -10.44 18.77
CA LEU A 388 2.28 -11.90 18.72
C LEU A 388 2.18 -12.42 17.28
N TYR A 389 3.02 -11.94 16.41
CA TYR A 389 3.03 -12.37 15.02
C TYR A 389 4.43 -12.30 14.42
N ASN A 390 4.73 -13.22 13.53
CA ASN A 390 5.93 -13.20 12.70
C ASN A 390 5.53 -12.85 11.28
N LYS A 391 5.85 -11.64 10.86
CA LYS A 391 5.39 -11.06 9.60
C LYS A 391 6.25 -11.53 8.44
N TYR A 392 5.59 -12.04 7.43
CA TYR A 392 6.16 -12.40 6.13
C TYR A 392 5.37 -11.73 5.01
N ILE A 393 5.97 -11.63 3.84
CA ILE A 393 5.27 -11.30 2.61
C ILE A 393 4.22 -12.39 2.35
N ASN A 394 3.05 -12.00 1.84
CA ASN A 394 2.06 -12.99 1.45
C ASN A 394 2.60 -13.78 0.24
N PRO A 395 2.71 -15.12 0.32
CA PRO A 395 3.25 -15.94 -0.77
C PRO A 395 2.56 -15.72 -2.12
N ILE A 396 1.28 -15.33 -2.11
CA ILE A 396 0.54 -15.01 -3.34
C ILE A 396 1.15 -13.78 -4.02
N TYR A 397 1.52 -12.75 -3.24
CA TYR A 397 2.14 -11.54 -3.79
C TYR A 397 3.56 -11.82 -4.22
N GLU A 398 4.32 -12.60 -3.44
CA GLU A 398 5.66 -13.01 -3.81
C GLU A 398 5.68 -13.80 -5.13
N ASP A 399 4.80 -14.79 -5.29
CA ASP A 399 4.60 -15.53 -6.55
C ASP A 399 4.30 -14.59 -7.72
N LEU A 400 3.45 -13.58 -7.48
CA LEU A 400 3.09 -12.60 -8.51
C LEU A 400 4.29 -11.74 -8.92
N PHE A 401 5.05 -11.23 -7.95
CA PHE A 401 6.27 -10.46 -8.22
C PHE A 401 7.30 -11.28 -8.98
N ASN A 402 7.47 -12.55 -8.61
CA ASN A 402 8.38 -13.47 -9.29
C ASN A 402 7.92 -13.77 -10.73
N ALA A 403 6.62 -13.93 -10.95
CA ALA A 403 6.04 -14.13 -12.28
C ALA A 403 6.26 -12.91 -13.19
N ILE A 404 5.95 -11.71 -12.68
CA ILE A 404 6.18 -10.46 -13.40
C ILE A 404 7.67 -10.26 -13.65
N GLY A 405 8.50 -10.47 -12.64
CA GLY A 405 9.95 -10.32 -12.71
C GLY A 405 10.59 -11.32 -13.67
N GLY A 406 10.20 -12.58 -13.63
CA GLY A 406 10.69 -13.63 -14.54
C GLY A 406 10.37 -13.34 -16.01
N HIS A 407 9.18 -12.80 -16.28
CA HIS A 407 8.80 -12.36 -17.62
C HIS A 407 9.68 -11.21 -18.14
N ARG A 408 10.16 -10.35 -17.26
CA ARG A 408 11.02 -9.20 -17.56
C ARG A 408 12.51 -9.49 -17.42
N GLY A 409 12.90 -10.70 -17.02
CA GLY A 409 14.29 -11.03 -16.72
C GLY A 409 14.84 -10.33 -15.46
N VAL A 410 13.95 -9.83 -14.60
CA VAL A 410 14.30 -9.11 -13.37
C VAL A 410 13.89 -9.94 -12.17
N ARG A 411 14.77 -10.10 -11.18
CA ARG A 411 14.40 -10.75 -9.90
C ARG A 411 13.48 -9.86 -9.09
N SER A 412 12.64 -10.49 -8.26
CA SER A 412 11.82 -9.77 -7.29
C SER A 412 12.67 -8.80 -6.46
N GLN A 413 12.20 -7.56 -6.35
CA GLN A 413 12.87 -6.47 -5.62
C GLN A 413 12.22 -6.25 -4.24
N LEU A 414 11.45 -7.22 -3.73
CA LEU A 414 10.86 -7.14 -2.41
C LEU A 414 11.88 -7.51 -1.34
N ASP A 415 12.09 -6.61 -0.38
CA ASP A 415 12.85 -6.87 0.83
C ASP A 415 11.89 -7.30 1.95
N GLU A 416 11.81 -8.61 2.19
CA GLU A 416 10.89 -9.19 3.16
C GLU A 416 11.20 -8.77 4.60
N GLU A 417 12.46 -8.63 4.95
CA GLU A 417 12.86 -8.22 6.30
C GLU A 417 12.51 -6.76 6.55
N LEU A 418 12.79 -5.89 5.57
CA LEU A 418 12.42 -4.48 5.66
C LEU A 418 10.88 -4.31 5.65
N TYR A 419 10.15 -5.13 4.87
CA TYR A 419 8.71 -5.17 4.91
C TYR A 419 8.20 -5.52 6.32
N ALA A 420 8.74 -6.56 6.93
CA ALA A 420 8.37 -6.98 8.28
C ALA A 420 8.70 -5.91 9.33
N LEU A 421 9.86 -5.24 9.20
CA LEU A 421 10.25 -4.13 10.06
C LEU A 421 9.31 -2.94 9.89
N SER A 422 8.96 -2.57 8.65
CA SER A 422 8.06 -1.44 8.37
C SER A 422 6.67 -1.64 9.00
N GLU A 423 6.12 -2.84 8.91
CA GLU A 423 4.83 -3.20 9.50
C GLU A 423 4.86 -3.15 11.03
N LEU A 424 5.92 -3.69 11.65
CA LEU A 424 6.12 -3.64 13.10
C LEU A 424 6.23 -2.19 13.60
N VAL A 425 7.09 -1.41 12.97
CA VAL A 425 7.34 -0.02 13.38
C VAL A 425 6.10 0.84 13.19
N GLN A 426 5.42 0.75 12.05
CA GLN A 426 4.17 1.49 11.82
C GLN A 426 3.08 1.12 12.84
N TRP A 427 2.99 -0.15 13.23
CA TRP A 427 2.08 -0.58 14.28
C TRP A 427 2.47 0.00 15.65
N MET A 428 3.75 -0.03 16.01
CA MET A 428 4.25 0.53 17.27
C MET A 428 3.95 2.03 17.37
N PHE A 429 4.06 2.78 16.29
CA PHE A 429 3.75 4.22 16.26
C PHE A 429 2.26 4.56 16.44
N ARG A 430 1.38 3.59 16.68
CA ARG A 430 0.00 3.84 17.16
C ARG A 430 -0.08 3.99 18.68
N SER A 431 1.01 3.77 19.40
CA SER A 431 1.15 3.81 20.85
C SER A 431 1.81 5.11 21.35
N ALA A 432 2.19 5.10 22.62
CA ALA A 432 2.87 6.22 23.29
C ALA A 432 4.23 6.59 22.65
N ILE A 433 4.86 5.67 21.89
CA ILE A 433 6.13 5.94 21.19
C ILE A 433 5.98 7.09 20.16
N ARG A 434 4.80 7.30 19.60
CA ARG A 434 4.52 8.42 18.71
C ARG A 434 4.74 9.78 19.37
N GLU A 435 4.54 9.87 20.66
CA GLU A 435 4.79 11.06 21.48
C GLU A 435 6.18 11.04 22.14
N LYS A 436 7.08 10.19 21.66
CA LYS A 436 8.45 9.98 22.17
C LYS A 436 8.49 9.57 23.63
N LYS A 437 7.45 8.90 24.12
CA LYS A 437 7.38 8.32 25.48
C LYS A 437 7.93 6.91 25.47
N ASP A 438 8.44 6.49 26.64
CA ASP A 438 8.96 5.13 26.82
C ASP A 438 7.85 4.08 26.64
N VAL A 439 8.18 2.99 25.98
CA VAL A 439 7.32 1.83 25.78
C VAL A 439 8.03 0.53 26.09
N HIS A 440 7.30 -0.42 26.62
CA HIS A 440 7.78 -1.76 26.89
C HIS A 440 7.29 -2.70 25.77
N LEU A 441 8.20 -3.36 25.07
CA LEU A 441 7.87 -4.21 23.93
C LEU A 441 8.14 -5.69 24.25
N TYR A 442 7.07 -6.48 24.21
CA TYR A 442 7.13 -7.95 24.22
C TYR A 442 7.00 -8.47 22.78
N LEU A 443 8.09 -8.96 22.24
CA LEU A 443 8.24 -9.45 20.86
C LEU A 443 8.79 -10.89 20.89
N PRO A 444 7.93 -11.91 21.13
CA PRO A 444 8.39 -13.28 21.39
C PRO A 444 8.97 -13.99 20.17
N SER A 445 8.64 -13.60 18.94
CA SER A 445 9.22 -14.18 17.72
C SER A 445 10.73 -13.92 17.67
N TYR A 446 11.53 -14.99 17.56
CA TYR A 446 12.99 -14.88 17.42
C TYR A 446 13.39 -14.06 16.20
N ARG A 447 12.84 -14.41 15.01
CA ARG A 447 13.14 -13.68 13.77
C ARG A 447 12.80 -12.19 13.89
N MET A 448 11.59 -11.84 14.32
CA MET A 448 11.18 -10.44 14.44
C MET A 448 12.04 -9.66 15.44
N ARG A 449 12.47 -10.29 16.52
CA ARG A 449 13.27 -9.64 17.57
C ARG A 449 14.73 -9.55 17.19
N GLU A 450 15.39 -10.70 16.91
CA GLU A 450 16.84 -10.80 16.75
C GLU A 450 17.30 -10.42 15.34
N GLN A 451 16.61 -10.96 14.32
CA GLN A 451 17.07 -10.78 12.94
C GLN A 451 16.55 -9.47 12.30
N ILE A 452 15.38 -8.99 12.74
CA ILE A 452 14.75 -7.82 12.12
C ILE A 452 14.85 -6.58 13.00
N PHE A 453 14.25 -6.58 14.19
CA PHE A 453 14.15 -5.37 15.00
C PHE A 453 15.48 -4.87 15.52
N LYS A 454 16.37 -5.77 15.98
CA LYS A 454 17.73 -5.40 16.44
C LYS A 454 18.65 -4.99 15.29
N ASN A 455 18.44 -5.50 14.09
CA ASN A 455 19.27 -5.25 12.91
C ASN A 455 18.76 -4.11 12.01
N PHE A 456 17.94 -3.22 12.56
CA PHE A 456 17.30 -2.14 11.78
C PHE A 456 18.29 -1.26 11.01
N GLU A 457 19.49 -1.01 11.54
CA GLU A 457 20.51 -0.18 10.89
C GLU A 457 21.02 -0.82 9.60
N GLU A 458 21.32 -2.12 9.65
CA GLU A 458 21.73 -2.88 8.48
C GLU A 458 20.61 -2.89 7.42
N LEU A 459 19.37 -3.13 7.86
CA LEU A 459 18.21 -3.15 6.97
C LEU A 459 17.98 -1.79 6.30
N PHE A 460 18.12 -0.70 7.03
CA PHE A 460 17.99 0.65 6.48
C PHE A 460 19.10 0.96 5.47
N THR A 461 20.34 0.65 5.81
CA THR A 461 21.50 0.87 4.94
C THR A 461 21.37 0.08 3.65
N ARG A 462 21.11 -1.24 3.74
CA ARG A 462 20.89 -2.11 2.59
C ARG A 462 19.75 -1.61 1.68
N SER A 463 18.67 -1.20 2.28
CA SER A 463 17.50 -0.66 1.59
C SER A 463 17.84 0.59 0.77
N TYR A 464 18.62 1.49 1.36
CA TYR A 464 19.03 2.72 0.70
C TYR A 464 20.05 2.45 -0.43
N GLU A 465 20.97 1.53 -0.23
CA GLU A 465 21.89 1.07 -1.29
C GLU A 465 21.12 0.48 -2.48
N ASN A 466 20.11 -0.34 -2.21
CA ASN A 466 19.22 -0.88 -3.24
C ASN A 466 18.46 0.21 -4.00
N TYR A 467 18.03 1.26 -3.31
CA TYR A 467 17.40 2.43 -3.93
C TYR A 467 18.39 3.20 -4.83
N ILE A 468 19.60 3.46 -4.38
CA ILE A 468 20.64 4.14 -5.16
C ILE A 468 20.99 3.33 -6.41
N ASN A 469 21.22 2.03 -6.26
CA ASN A 469 21.52 1.13 -7.38
C ASN A 469 20.37 1.11 -8.41
N TYR A 470 19.15 1.10 -7.95
CA TYR A 470 17.98 1.19 -8.83
C TYR A 470 17.96 2.52 -9.61
N ASN A 471 18.15 3.66 -8.95
CA ASN A 471 18.13 4.95 -9.63
C ASN A 471 19.27 5.11 -10.64
N ASN A 472 20.47 4.62 -10.30
CA ASN A 472 21.60 4.62 -11.23
C ASN A 472 21.26 3.82 -12.49
N ARG A 473 20.69 2.60 -12.33
CA ARG A 473 20.28 1.77 -13.46
C ARG A 473 19.17 2.43 -14.30
N ILE A 474 18.22 3.10 -13.67
CA ILE A 474 17.17 3.84 -14.39
C ILE A 474 17.78 4.98 -15.22
N ASN A 475 18.72 5.73 -14.66
CA ASN A 475 19.38 6.81 -15.39
C ASN A 475 20.19 6.28 -16.60
N GLU A 476 20.89 5.15 -16.44
CA GLU A 476 21.57 4.48 -17.54
C GLU A 476 20.58 4.10 -18.65
N LEU A 477 19.45 3.47 -18.31
CA LEU A 477 18.42 3.09 -19.30
C LEU A 477 17.83 4.31 -20.02
N ILE A 478 17.67 5.43 -19.35
CA ILE A 478 17.19 6.68 -19.94
C ILE A 478 18.22 7.21 -20.95
N GLU A 479 19.51 7.19 -20.61
CA GLU A 479 20.57 7.66 -21.50
C GLU A 479 20.77 6.71 -22.70
N GLU A 480 20.71 5.39 -22.51
CA GLU A 480 20.73 4.39 -23.57
C GLU A 480 19.62 4.68 -24.60
N PHE A 481 18.39 4.87 -24.12
CA PHE A 481 17.24 5.15 -24.96
C PHE A 481 17.35 6.48 -25.73
N ARG A 482 17.86 7.54 -25.09
CA ARG A 482 18.09 8.82 -25.76
C ARG A 482 19.08 8.69 -26.90
N LYS A 483 20.16 7.90 -26.74
CA LYS A 483 21.14 7.65 -27.79
C LYS A 483 20.53 6.89 -28.96
N GLU A 484 19.77 5.81 -28.68
CA GLU A 484 19.09 5.02 -29.73
C GLU A 484 18.13 5.86 -30.57
N ASN A 485 17.37 6.77 -29.95
CA ASN A 485 16.45 7.65 -30.67
C ASN A 485 17.16 8.74 -31.48
N LEU A 486 18.32 9.22 -31.04
CA LEU A 486 19.13 10.18 -31.79
C LEU A 486 19.73 9.52 -33.03
N ASP A 487 20.12 8.24 -32.98
CA ASP A 487 20.68 7.50 -34.08
C ASP A 487 19.62 7.05 -35.10
N ASN A 488 18.39 6.77 -34.65
CA ASN A 488 17.26 6.43 -35.52
C ASN A 488 16.64 7.64 -36.26
N ASN A 489 16.95 8.87 -35.82
CA ASN A 489 16.50 10.12 -36.46
C ASN A 489 17.57 10.76 -37.36
N LYS A 490 18.74 10.09 -37.56
CA LYS A 490 19.76 10.40 -38.56
C LYS A 490 19.60 9.50 -39.77
#